data_892340afde8b6c2add77d5395b3466e5
#
_entry.id   892340afde8b6c2add77d5395b3466e5
#
_cell.length_a   1.000
_cell.length_b   1.000
_cell.length_c   1.000
_cell.angle_alpha   90.00
_cell.angle_beta   90.00
_cell.angle_gamma   90.00
#
_symmetry.space_group_name_H-M   'P 1'
#
loop_
_entity.id
_entity.type
_entity.pdbx_description
1 polymer ?
#
loop_
_entity_poly.entity_id
_entity_poly.type
_entity_poly.pdbx_seq_one_letter_code
_entity_poly.pdbx_strand_id
1 'polypeptide(L)'
;MLALHSCFPVYSNCAEVYEAGLRTSGVYTIDPDNAGAFDVYCDQTTAGGGWIVFQKRLDGTVDFYRGWDDYKRGFGNLNGEFWLGLEKIHRLTKEQSRLRVDLEDFENQTAYAEYNSFGVGDEQSKYKLERLGQYAGKHNTTQEPMMDSCTTLMMKTIKSGNVYVTI
;
A
#
# COMPACT_ATOMS: atom_id res chain seq x y z
N MET A 1 33.30 -9.72 25.68
CA MET A 1 32.57 -10.08 24.44
C MET A 1 31.81 -8.86 24.00
N LEU A 2 32.31 -8.16 22.99
CA LEU A 2 31.60 -7.03 22.38
C LEU A 2 30.56 -7.62 21.44
N ALA A 3 29.30 -7.42 21.77
CA ALA A 3 28.19 -7.73 20.86
C ALA A 3 28.34 -6.81 19.64
N LEU A 4 28.69 -7.38 18.50
CA LEU A 4 28.59 -6.70 17.21
C LEU A 4 27.08 -6.47 16.95
N HIS A 5 26.58 -5.31 17.33
CA HIS A 5 25.32 -4.82 16.85
C HIS A 5 25.50 -4.58 15.35
N SER A 6 24.98 -5.50 14.55
CA SER A 6 24.86 -5.33 13.10
C SER A 6 23.96 -4.12 12.89
N CYS A 7 24.58 -2.97 12.65
CA CYS A 7 23.89 -1.71 12.37
C CYS A 7 23.46 -1.74 10.90
N PHE A 8 22.44 -2.53 10.57
CA PHE A 8 21.77 -2.36 9.29
C PHE A 8 20.95 -1.07 9.38
N PRO A 9 21.04 -0.19 8.37
CA PRO A 9 20.21 1.00 8.35
C PRO A 9 18.73 0.59 8.35
N VAL A 10 17.95 1.12 9.28
CA VAL A 10 16.50 0.99 9.27
C VAL A 10 15.96 2.14 8.44
N TYR A 11 15.27 1.84 7.36
CA TYR A 11 14.66 2.82 6.48
C TYR A 11 13.27 3.22 6.97
N SER A 12 12.85 4.45 6.72
CA SER A 12 11.52 4.91 7.08
C SER A 12 10.45 4.48 6.06
N ASN A 13 10.87 4.28 4.80
CA ASN A 13 9.97 3.95 3.69
C ASN A 13 10.70 3.30 2.51
N CYS A 14 9.94 2.84 1.51
CA CYS A 14 10.51 2.20 0.32
C CYS A 14 11.27 3.17 -0.61
N ALA A 15 11.00 4.47 -0.56
CA ALA A 15 11.77 5.45 -1.33
C ALA A 15 13.20 5.56 -0.80
N GLU A 16 13.39 5.58 0.52
CA GLU A 16 14.73 5.54 1.13
C GLU A 16 15.46 4.22 0.80
N VAL A 17 14.77 3.09 0.81
CA VAL A 17 15.32 1.80 0.35
C VAL A 17 15.83 1.91 -1.09
N TYR A 18 15.03 2.53 -1.97
CA TYR A 18 15.38 2.74 -3.37
C TYR A 18 16.58 3.68 -3.53
N GLU A 19 16.62 4.79 -2.80
CA GLU A 19 17.73 5.76 -2.81
C GLU A 19 19.03 5.16 -2.30
N ALA A 20 18.95 4.23 -1.34
CA ALA A 20 20.10 3.45 -0.87
C ALA A 20 20.65 2.45 -1.90
N GLY A 21 20.05 2.36 -3.10
CA GLY A 21 20.50 1.49 -4.19
C GLY A 21 19.86 0.10 -4.21
N LEU A 22 18.93 -0.19 -3.31
CA LEU A 22 18.20 -1.46 -3.25
C LEU A 22 16.98 -1.40 -4.20
N ARG A 23 17.21 -1.73 -5.48
CA ARG A 23 16.25 -1.53 -6.57
C ARG A 23 15.46 -2.78 -6.97
N THR A 24 15.55 -3.83 -6.17
CA THR A 24 14.78 -5.05 -6.39
C THR A 24 13.48 -4.96 -5.61
N SER A 25 12.33 -5.20 -6.27
CA SER A 25 11.05 -5.31 -5.59
C SER A 25 11.02 -6.53 -4.67
N GLY A 26 10.47 -6.38 -3.47
CA GLY A 26 10.46 -7.45 -2.48
C GLY A 26 10.10 -6.97 -1.08
N VAL A 27 10.25 -7.86 -0.11
CA VAL A 27 9.96 -7.57 1.29
C VAL A 27 11.16 -6.89 1.95
N TYR A 28 10.89 -5.76 2.61
CA TYR A 28 11.86 -4.97 3.38
C TYR A 28 11.28 -4.62 4.73
N THR A 29 12.14 -4.52 5.73
CA THR A 29 11.76 -4.05 7.07
C THR A 29 11.99 -2.55 7.16
N ILE A 30 10.96 -1.80 7.55
CA ILE A 30 10.98 -0.34 7.71
C ILE A 30 10.47 0.08 9.08
N ASP A 31 10.84 1.28 9.53
CA ASP A 31 10.28 1.92 10.72
C ASP A 31 9.96 3.40 10.42
N PRO A 32 8.70 3.72 10.04
CA PRO A 32 8.36 5.04 9.54
C PRO A 32 8.35 6.14 10.60
N ASP A 33 8.20 5.80 11.88
CA ASP A 33 7.97 6.76 12.97
C ASP A 33 8.69 6.39 14.27
N ASN A 34 9.66 5.48 14.23
CA ASN A 34 10.41 4.95 15.37
C ASN A 34 9.52 4.29 16.45
N ALA A 35 8.33 3.86 16.08
CA ALA A 35 7.39 3.18 16.97
C ALA A 35 7.42 1.65 16.81
N GLY A 36 8.45 1.13 16.18
CA GLY A 36 8.68 -0.29 15.94
C GLY A 36 8.61 -0.65 14.46
N ALA A 37 9.64 -1.35 14.01
CA ALA A 37 9.79 -1.79 12.64
C ALA A 37 8.77 -2.87 12.26
N PHE A 38 8.40 -2.92 10.98
CA PHE A 38 7.57 -3.97 10.39
C PHE A 38 7.92 -4.20 8.93
N ASP A 39 7.54 -5.37 8.44
CA ASP A 39 7.77 -5.75 7.06
C ASP A 39 6.71 -5.16 6.11
N VAL A 40 7.17 -4.70 4.95
CA VAL A 40 6.36 -4.22 3.83
C VAL A 40 6.86 -4.81 2.52
N TYR A 41 6.03 -4.83 1.50
CA TYR A 41 6.49 -5.10 0.14
C TYR A 41 6.79 -3.76 -0.57
N CYS A 42 8.03 -3.58 -1.00
CA CYS A 42 8.44 -2.44 -1.82
C CYS A 42 8.35 -2.79 -3.30
N ASP A 43 7.60 -1.99 -4.06
CA ASP A 43 7.67 -2.01 -5.53
C ASP A 43 8.70 -0.96 -5.97
N GLN A 44 9.82 -1.46 -6.50
CA GLN A 44 10.95 -0.66 -6.93
C GLN A 44 10.98 -0.45 -8.46
N THR A 45 9.93 -0.84 -9.17
CA THR A 45 9.86 -0.82 -10.63
C THR A 45 8.78 0.09 -11.18
N THR A 46 7.60 0.09 -10.59
CA THR A 46 6.44 0.87 -11.06
C THR A 46 6.69 2.36 -10.91
N ALA A 47 6.45 3.14 -11.95
CA ALA A 47 6.49 4.61 -11.96
C ALA A 47 7.74 5.23 -11.29
N GLY A 48 8.89 4.59 -11.44
CA GLY A 48 10.17 5.06 -10.90
C GLY A 48 10.56 4.44 -9.57
N GLY A 49 9.77 3.54 -9.01
CA GLY A 49 10.07 2.82 -7.77
C GLY A 49 9.77 3.59 -6.49
N GLY A 50 10.12 2.99 -5.36
CA GLY A 50 9.96 3.59 -4.04
C GLY A 50 8.55 3.48 -3.45
N TRP A 51 7.69 2.61 -4.00
CA TRP A 51 6.32 2.45 -3.55
C TRP A 51 6.18 1.37 -2.48
N ILE A 52 5.39 1.65 -1.45
CA ILE A 52 4.95 0.65 -0.48
C ILE A 52 3.62 0.08 -0.96
N VAL A 53 3.58 -1.23 -1.20
CA VAL A 53 2.33 -1.93 -1.54
C VAL A 53 1.57 -2.19 -0.25
N PHE A 54 0.33 -1.74 -0.12
CA PHE A 54 -0.49 -2.05 1.04
C PHE A 54 -1.67 -2.98 0.75
N GLN A 55 -2.02 -3.18 -0.51
CA GLN A 55 -2.96 -4.21 -0.96
C GLN A 55 -2.48 -4.83 -2.26
N LYS A 56 -2.55 -6.15 -2.34
CA LYS A 56 -2.23 -6.91 -3.55
C LYS A 56 -3.24 -8.03 -3.75
N ARG A 57 -3.84 -8.07 -4.95
CA ARG A 57 -4.72 -9.15 -5.40
C ARG A 57 -4.14 -9.77 -6.66
N LEU A 58 -4.14 -11.09 -6.77
CA LEU A 58 -3.56 -11.86 -7.88
C LEU A 58 -4.47 -13.00 -8.36
N ASP A 59 -4.78 -13.95 -7.49
CA ASP A 59 -5.30 -15.26 -7.86
C ASP A 59 -6.44 -15.76 -6.94
N GLY A 60 -6.82 -14.98 -5.94
CA GLY A 60 -7.88 -15.31 -5.00
C GLY A 60 -7.49 -16.36 -3.95
N THR A 61 -6.19 -16.64 -3.77
CA THR A 61 -5.70 -17.59 -2.76
C THR A 61 -5.91 -17.11 -1.33
N VAL A 62 -6.04 -15.79 -1.12
CA VAL A 62 -6.31 -15.20 0.20
C VAL A 62 -7.76 -14.74 0.26
N ASP A 63 -8.48 -15.22 1.28
CA ASP A 63 -9.84 -14.76 1.56
C ASP A 63 -9.79 -13.34 2.15
N PHE A 64 -10.45 -12.38 1.49
CA PHE A 64 -10.62 -11.00 1.95
C PHE A 64 -11.97 -10.76 2.62
N TYR A 65 -12.84 -11.76 2.74
CA TYR A 65 -14.07 -11.65 3.52
C TYR A 65 -13.75 -11.86 5.00
N ARG A 66 -13.27 -10.77 5.65
CA ARG A 66 -12.75 -10.80 7.01
C ARG A 66 -13.35 -9.70 7.87
N GLY A 67 -13.22 -9.86 9.19
CA GLY A 67 -13.69 -8.91 10.18
C GLY A 67 -12.78 -7.68 10.34
N TRP A 68 -13.26 -6.72 11.11
CA TRP A 68 -12.56 -5.47 11.41
C TRP A 68 -11.15 -5.66 11.96
N ASP A 69 -10.99 -6.57 12.92
CA ASP A 69 -9.70 -6.83 13.57
C ASP A 69 -8.62 -7.35 12.61
N ASP A 70 -9.02 -8.15 11.63
CA ASP A 70 -8.10 -8.61 10.58
C ASP A 70 -7.70 -7.45 9.66
N TYR A 71 -8.66 -6.61 9.24
CA TYR A 71 -8.38 -5.42 8.45
C TYR A 71 -7.53 -4.40 9.21
N LYS A 72 -7.69 -4.29 10.53
CA LYS A 72 -6.85 -3.45 11.37
C LYS A 72 -5.41 -3.93 11.39
N ARG A 73 -5.18 -5.23 11.65
CA ARG A 73 -3.84 -5.81 11.82
C ARG A 73 -3.13 -6.13 10.50
N GLY A 74 -3.89 -6.48 9.47
CA GLY A 74 -3.39 -7.00 8.20
C GLY A 74 -3.42 -8.52 8.14
N PHE A 75 -3.43 -9.06 6.91
CA PHE A 75 -3.50 -10.49 6.63
C PHE A 75 -2.91 -10.82 5.26
N GLY A 76 -2.67 -12.10 5.02
CA GLY A 76 -2.10 -12.62 3.78
C GLY A 76 -0.58 -12.76 3.82
N ASN A 77 0.05 -12.84 2.65
CA ASN A 77 1.49 -13.01 2.49
C ASN A 77 2.03 -11.90 1.61
N LEU A 78 3.01 -11.15 2.08
CA LEU A 78 3.61 -10.02 1.36
C LEU A 78 4.16 -10.40 -0.03
N ASN A 79 4.61 -11.64 -0.24
CA ASN A 79 5.04 -12.12 -1.55
C ASN A 79 3.88 -12.59 -2.47
N GLY A 80 2.66 -12.70 -1.95
CA GLY A 80 1.45 -13.11 -2.68
C GLY A 80 0.35 -12.07 -2.56
N GLU A 81 -0.87 -12.51 -2.24
CA GLU A 81 -2.00 -11.64 -1.92
C GLU A 81 -1.96 -11.21 -0.46
N PHE A 82 -2.24 -9.95 -0.18
CA PHE A 82 -2.29 -9.43 1.18
C PHE A 82 -3.03 -8.10 1.32
N TRP A 83 -3.39 -7.82 2.56
CA TRP A 83 -3.77 -6.52 3.09
C TRP A 83 -2.81 -6.15 4.21
N LEU A 84 -2.12 -5.01 4.13
CA LEU A 84 -1.05 -4.64 5.06
C LEU A 84 -1.54 -4.34 6.49
N GLY A 85 -2.74 -3.80 6.61
CA GLY A 85 -3.37 -3.42 7.88
C GLY A 85 -3.53 -1.92 8.04
N LEU A 86 -4.72 -1.50 8.51
CA LEU A 86 -5.07 -0.08 8.68
C LEU A 86 -4.14 0.65 9.64
N GLU A 87 -3.71 -0.01 10.70
CA GLU A 87 -2.77 0.56 11.67
C GLU A 87 -1.42 0.93 11.04
N LYS A 88 -0.87 0.04 10.20
CA LYS A 88 0.37 0.31 9.46
C LYS A 88 0.17 1.39 8.41
N ILE A 89 -0.95 1.35 7.66
CA ILE A 89 -1.29 2.37 6.67
C ILE A 89 -1.41 3.75 7.32
N HIS A 90 -2.06 3.85 8.48
CA HIS A 90 -2.11 5.09 9.25
C HIS A 90 -0.70 5.60 9.57
N ARG A 91 0.19 4.74 10.12
CA ARG A 91 1.58 5.10 10.44
C ARG A 91 2.34 5.61 9.21
N LEU A 92 2.19 4.93 8.07
CA LEU A 92 2.84 5.28 6.80
C LEU A 92 2.32 6.59 6.18
N THR A 93 1.09 6.98 6.50
CA THR A 93 0.44 8.14 5.89
C THR A 93 0.30 9.34 6.84
N LYS A 94 0.96 9.31 8.00
CA LYS A 94 1.01 10.47 8.93
C LYS A 94 1.58 11.70 8.25
N GLU A 95 2.62 11.51 7.46
CA GLU A 95 3.20 12.55 6.62
C GLU A 95 2.54 12.60 5.24
N GLN A 96 3.07 13.44 4.35
CA GLN A 96 2.53 13.56 3.00
C GLN A 96 2.88 12.32 2.17
N SER A 97 1.87 11.55 1.82
CA SER A 97 1.99 10.37 0.98
C SER A 97 1.15 10.52 -0.28
N ARG A 98 1.57 9.91 -1.37
CA ARG A 98 0.78 9.77 -2.60
C ARG A 98 0.10 8.40 -2.60
N LEU A 99 -1.00 8.27 -3.34
CA LEU A 99 -1.67 7.00 -3.56
C LEU A 99 -1.61 6.64 -5.03
N ARG A 100 -1.31 5.39 -5.34
CA ARG A 100 -1.45 4.84 -6.68
C ARG A 100 -2.24 3.53 -6.63
N VAL A 101 -3.16 3.37 -7.55
CA VAL A 101 -3.94 2.16 -7.75
C VAL A 101 -3.67 1.68 -9.17
N ASP A 102 -3.15 0.48 -9.33
CA ASP A 102 -2.96 -0.19 -10.60
C ASP A 102 -3.97 -1.33 -10.70
N LEU A 103 -4.65 -1.40 -11.83
CA LEU A 103 -5.67 -2.39 -12.15
C LEU A 103 -5.29 -3.12 -13.42
N GLU A 104 -5.50 -4.43 -13.44
CA GLU A 104 -5.36 -5.25 -14.63
C GLU A 104 -6.57 -6.20 -14.72
N ASP A 105 -7.24 -6.22 -15.86
CA ASP A 105 -8.36 -7.12 -16.09
C ASP A 105 -7.91 -8.50 -16.62
N PHE A 106 -8.85 -9.41 -16.81
CA PHE A 106 -8.58 -10.77 -17.31
C PHE A 106 -8.15 -10.81 -18.79
N GLU A 107 -8.22 -9.69 -19.50
CA GLU A 107 -7.76 -9.51 -20.88
C GLU A 107 -6.38 -8.83 -20.94
N ASN A 108 -5.70 -8.68 -19.78
CA ASN A 108 -4.43 -7.97 -19.59
C ASN A 108 -4.48 -6.49 -19.98
N GLN A 109 -5.65 -5.87 -19.94
CA GLN A 109 -5.76 -4.42 -20.08
C GLN A 109 -5.46 -3.76 -18.74
N THR A 110 -4.62 -2.74 -18.76
CA THR A 110 -4.17 -2.05 -17.56
C THR A 110 -4.71 -0.63 -17.47
N ALA A 111 -5.07 -0.23 -16.26
CA ALA A 111 -5.42 1.14 -15.92
C ALA A 111 -4.73 1.55 -14.63
N TYR A 112 -4.54 2.84 -14.42
CA TYR A 112 -4.04 3.33 -13.13
C TYR A 112 -4.70 4.65 -12.74
N ALA A 113 -4.72 4.87 -11.42
CA ALA A 113 -5.16 6.12 -10.80
C ALA A 113 -4.10 6.57 -9.80
N GLU A 114 -3.71 7.83 -9.86
CA GLU A 114 -2.81 8.44 -8.87
C GLU A 114 -3.51 9.61 -8.17
N TYR A 115 -3.19 9.78 -6.89
CA TYR A 115 -3.61 10.93 -6.09
C TYR A 115 -2.37 11.53 -5.44
N ASN A 116 -2.19 12.83 -5.58
CA ASN A 116 -0.99 13.52 -5.11
C ASN A 116 -0.94 13.71 -3.58
N SER A 117 -2.00 13.37 -2.88
CA SER A 117 -2.06 13.33 -1.42
C SER A 117 -2.98 12.21 -0.97
N PHE A 118 -2.56 11.45 0.06
CA PHE A 118 -3.36 10.41 0.68
C PHE A 118 -3.05 10.35 2.18
N GLY A 119 -4.06 10.12 3.00
CA GLY A 119 -3.86 9.96 4.44
C GLY A 119 -5.06 9.39 5.13
N VAL A 120 -4.78 8.48 6.05
CA VAL A 120 -5.75 7.74 6.84
C VAL A 120 -5.61 8.13 8.30
N GLY A 121 -6.72 8.45 8.96
CA GLY A 121 -6.78 8.75 10.37
C GLY A 121 -6.45 7.56 11.27
N ASP A 122 -6.47 7.80 12.56
CA ASP A 122 -6.17 6.80 13.59
C ASP A 122 -7.37 5.88 13.89
N GLU A 123 -7.19 4.98 14.86
CA GLU A 123 -8.25 4.07 15.31
C GLU A 123 -9.45 4.82 15.93
N GLN A 124 -9.24 5.95 16.60
CA GLN A 124 -10.31 6.73 17.20
C GLN A 124 -11.24 7.31 16.13
N SER A 125 -10.68 7.70 15.00
CA SER A 125 -11.40 8.12 13.80
C SER A 125 -11.94 6.95 12.97
N LYS A 126 -11.72 5.71 13.39
CA LYS A 126 -11.99 4.47 12.65
C LYS A 126 -11.28 4.43 11.30
N TYR A 127 -10.05 4.89 11.27
CA TYR A 127 -9.20 4.95 10.06
C TYR A 127 -9.89 5.66 8.90
N LYS A 128 -10.58 6.75 9.20
CA LYS A 128 -11.26 7.56 8.18
C LYS A 128 -10.26 8.11 7.18
N LEU A 129 -10.66 8.17 5.91
CA LEU A 129 -9.92 8.87 4.88
C LEU A 129 -9.90 10.38 5.21
N GLU A 130 -8.74 10.93 5.54
CA GLU A 130 -8.57 12.33 5.94
C GLU A 130 -8.03 13.21 4.83
N ARG A 131 -7.22 12.63 3.96
CA ARG A 131 -6.62 13.34 2.83
C ARG A 131 -6.79 12.53 1.56
N LEU A 132 -7.32 13.13 0.52
CA LEU A 132 -7.32 12.63 -0.83
C LEU A 132 -7.11 13.83 -1.77
N GLY A 133 -5.94 13.88 -2.39
CA GLY A 133 -5.54 14.98 -3.26
C GLY A 133 -6.09 14.89 -4.67
N GLN A 134 -5.51 15.66 -5.57
CA GLN A 134 -5.92 15.70 -6.97
C GLN A 134 -5.60 14.37 -7.67
N TYR A 135 -6.54 13.96 -8.50
CA TYR A 135 -6.46 12.78 -9.34
C TYR A 135 -5.63 13.03 -10.60
N ALA A 136 -4.81 12.06 -10.97
CA ALA A 136 -4.22 11.89 -12.28
C ALA A 136 -4.25 10.40 -12.65
N GLY A 137 -4.56 10.04 -13.89
CA GLY A 137 -4.62 8.62 -14.25
C GLY A 137 -4.95 8.39 -15.72
N LYS A 138 -4.83 7.14 -16.12
CA LYS A 138 -5.21 6.65 -17.45
C LYS A 138 -6.32 5.60 -17.28
N HIS A 139 -7.54 5.95 -17.67
CA HIS A 139 -8.64 5.00 -17.80
C HIS A 139 -9.41 5.27 -19.10
N ASN A 140 -9.97 4.22 -19.68
CA ASN A 140 -10.69 4.29 -20.96
C ASN A 140 -12.20 4.55 -20.81
N THR A 141 -12.70 4.97 -19.64
CA THR A 141 -14.13 5.18 -19.44
C THR A 141 -14.44 6.51 -18.77
N THR A 142 -15.55 7.12 -19.18
CA THR A 142 -16.11 8.38 -18.68
C THR A 142 -16.70 8.31 -17.27
N GLN A 143 -16.32 7.30 -16.46
CA GLN A 143 -16.80 7.16 -15.10
C GLN A 143 -15.90 7.96 -14.16
N GLU A 144 -16.49 8.93 -13.47
CA GLU A 144 -15.84 9.67 -12.41
C GLU A 144 -15.25 8.73 -11.34
N PRO A 145 -14.08 9.05 -10.75
CA PRO A 145 -13.49 8.23 -9.72
C PRO A 145 -14.37 8.23 -8.47
N MET A 146 -15.16 7.17 -8.31
CA MET A 146 -16.00 6.96 -7.13
C MET A 146 -15.15 6.50 -5.95
N MET A 147 -14.49 7.42 -5.26
CA MET A 147 -13.83 7.15 -3.99
C MET A 147 -14.53 7.89 -2.85
N ASP A 148 -15.77 7.49 -2.54
CA ASP A 148 -16.52 8.11 -1.43
C ASP A 148 -16.06 7.67 -0.03
N SER A 149 -15.27 6.61 0.08
CA SER A 149 -14.64 6.20 1.33
C SER A 149 -13.54 5.16 1.12
N CYS A 150 -12.59 5.05 2.06
CA CYS A 150 -11.57 4.01 2.08
C CYS A 150 -12.20 2.60 2.03
N THR A 151 -13.35 2.42 2.65
CA THR A 151 -14.15 1.18 2.64
C THR A 151 -14.68 0.85 1.24
N THR A 152 -15.06 1.84 0.46
CA THR A 152 -15.57 1.66 -0.91
C THR A 152 -14.46 1.27 -1.88
N LEU A 153 -13.26 1.82 -1.72
CA LEU A 153 -12.07 1.38 -2.45
C LEU A 153 -11.76 -0.09 -2.15
N MET A 154 -11.80 -0.48 -0.87
CA MET A 154 -11.56 -1.84 -0.43
C MET A 154 -12.55 -2.85 -0.99
N MET A 155 -13.85 -2.53 -1.04
CA MET A 155 -14.89 -3.47 -1.44
C MET A 155 -15.11 -3.57 -2.95
N LYS A 156 -14.91 -2.50 -3.73
CA LYS A 156 -15.10 -2.53 -5.19
C LYS A 156 -13.95 -3.19 -5.95
N THR A 157 -12.76 -3.18 -5.37
CA THR A 157 -11.55 -3.77 -5.97
C THR A 157 -11.56 -5.31 -6.02
N ILE A 158 -12.51 -5.95 -5.33
CA ILE A 158 -12.60 -7.42 -5.20
C ILE A 158 -13.13 -8.11 -6.47
N LYS A 159 -13.71 -7.37 -7.43
CA LYS A 159 -14.41 -7.96 -8.59
C LYS A 159 -13.66 -7.93 -9.92
N SER A 160 -12.49 -7.32 -9.98
CA SER A 160 -11.73 -7.17 -11.22
C SER A 160 -10.29 -7.62 -11.03
N GLY A 161 -9.85 -8.66 -11.75
CA GLY A 161 -8.47 -9.07 -11.98
C GLY A 161 -7.40 -8.75 -10.93
N ASN A 162 -6.19 -8.48 -11.39
CA ASN A 162 -5.07 -8.10 -10.53
C ASN A 162 -5.19 -6.65 -10.06
N VAL A 163 -4.98 -6.42 -8.77
CA VAL A 163 -5.04 -5.09 -8.15
C VAL A 163 -3.83 -4.86 -7.26
N TYR A 164 -3.18 -3.74 -7.47
CA TYR A 164 -2.10 -3.25 -6.62
C TYR A 164 -2.44 -1.86 -6.13
N VAL A 165 -2.40 -1.65 -4.81
CA VAL A 165 -2.59 -0.33 -4.21
C VAL A 165 -1.33 0.02 -3.43
N THR A 166 -0.75 1.19 -3.75
CA THR A 166 0.57 1.62 -3.27
C THR A 166 0.55 3.03 -2.71
N ILE A 167 1.41 3.29 -1.77
CA ILE A 167 1.68 4.59 -1.16
C ILE A 167 3.16 4.90 -1.12
#